data_36edf87657a6a2ea7adf0e93a2be6a61
#
_entry.id   36edf87657a6a2ea7adf0e93a2be6a61
#
_cell.length_a   1.000
_cell.length_b   1.000
_cell.length_c   1.000
_cell.angle_alpha   90.00
_cell.angle_beta   90.00
_cell.angle_gamma   90.00
#
_symmetry.space_group_name_H-M   'P 1'
#
loop_
_entity.id
_entity.type
_entity.pdbx_description
1 polymer ?
#
loop_
_entity_poly.entity_id
_entity_poly.type
_entity_poly.pdbx_seq_one_letter_code
_entity_poly.pdbx_strand_id
1 'polypeptide(L)'
;MKIKKSIYFILFFALCIFCVYFEMWWGLIGLLLLGAIVGFLWFLGLFMEASFRNQFPEDFVFQIGWVTRYFEGKGFQHVANRNAGTDNPESVMVRNGTEEIIVRLNAPLLSSAPYTITIISSDKAKEWNFRMDADREKVYKELDGYF
;
A
#
# COMPACT_ATOMS: atom_id res chain seq x y z
N MET A 1 20.98 -9.99 -1.04
CA MET A 1 19.67 -10.70 -1.08
C MET A 1 19.35 -11.41 -2.39
N LYS A 2 20.09 -11.17 -3.50
CA LYS A 2 19.92 -11.88 -4.79
C LYS A 2 20.34 -13.37 -4.78
N ILE A 3 21.30 -13.75 -3.95
CA ILE A 3 21.86 -15.10 -3.90
C ILE A 3 20.84 -16.15 -3.42
N LYS A 4 19.97 -15.81 -2.47
CA LYS A 4 18.98 -16.77 -1.93
C LYS A 4 17.95 -17.25 -2.98
N LYS A 5 17.53 -16.39 -3.91
CA LYS A 5 16.56 -16.77 -4.96
C LYS A 5 17.15 -17.76 -5.96
N SER A 6 18.41 -17.61 -6.31
CA SER A 6 19.11 -18.54 -7.23
C SER A 6 19.26 -19.94 -6.64
N ILE A 7 19.44 -20.08 -5.33
CA ILE A 7 19.56 -21.37 -4.65
C ILE A 7 18.26 -22.19 -4.78
N TYR A 8 17.11 -21.56 -4.62
CA TYR A 8 15.82 -22.26 -4.78
C TYR A 8 15.59 -22.74 -6.22
N PHE A 9 16.02 -21.96 -7.20
CA PHE A 9 15.98 -22.36 -8.61
C PHE A 9 16.87 -23.58 -8.88
N ILE A 10 18.09 -23.58 -8.38
CA ILE A 10 19.03 -24.69 -8.54
C ILE A 10 18.49 -25.96 -7.87
N LEU A 11 17.94 -25.83 -6.65
CA LEU A 11 17.33 -26.95 -5.92
C LEU A 11 16.12 -27.52 -6.66
N PHE A 12 15.26 -26.67 -7.22
CA PHE A 12 14.11 -27.10 -8.01
C PHE A 12 14.51 -27.89 -9.23
N PHE A 13 15.52 -27.41 -10.03
CA PHE A 13 16.03 -28.11 -11.17
C PHE A 13 16.71 -29.45 -10.80
N ALA A 14 17.46 -29.47 -9.70
CA ALA A 14 18.09 -30.69 -9.21
C ALA A 14 17.04 -31.75 -8.83
N LEU A 15 15.94 -31.35 -8.20
CA LEU A 15 14.81 -32.24 -7.87
C LEU A 15 14.10 -32.76 -9.13
N CYS A 16 13.90 -31.92 -10.14
CA CYS A 16 13.33 -32.36 -11.41
C CYS A 16 14.21 -33.40 -12.11
N ILE A 17 15.53 -33.17 -12.15
CA ILE A 17 16.52 -34.15 -12.74
C ILE A 17 16.48 -35.45 -11.94
N PHE A 18 16.43 -35.38 -10.62
CA PHE A 18 16.32 -36.55 -9.76
C PHE A 18 15.08 -37.39 -10.07
N CYS A 19 13.90 -36.72 -10.19
CA CYS A 19 12.65 -37.41 -10.53
C CYS A 19 12.70 -38.08 -11.89
N VAL A 20 13.34 -37.48 -12.90
CA VAL A 20 13.53 -38.09 -14.24
C VAL A 20 14.46 -39.30 -14.16
N TYR A 21 15.56 -39.17 -13.41
CA TYR A 21 16.55 -40.26 -13.29
C TYR A 21 16.00 -41.50 -12.61
N PHE A 22 15.11 -41.35 -11.62
CA PHE A 22 14.48 -42.45 -10.89
C PHE A 22 13.11 -42.86 -11.46
N GLU A 23 12.78 -42.43 -12.69
CA GLU A 23 11.50 -42.75 -13.38
C GLU A 23 10.25 -42.42 -12.54
N MET A 24 10.35 -41.47 -11.60
CA MET A 24 9.26 -41.04 -10.74
C MET A 24 8.34 -40.03 -11.46
N TRP A 25 7.67 -40.44 -12.50
CA TRP A 25 6.85 -39.57 -13.36
C TRP A 25 5.76 -38.78 -12.59
N TRP A 26 5.13 -39.42 -11.63
CA TRP A 26 4.15 -38.75 -10.77
C TRP A 26 4.77 -37.65 -9.90
N GLY A 27 5.98 -37.88 -9.41
CA GLY A 27 6.72 -36.85 -8.67
C GLY A 27 7.09 -35.67 -9.55
N LEU A 28 7.49 -35.91 -10.80
CA LEU A 28 7.80 -34.86 -11.76
C LEU A 28 6.56 -34.01 -12.08
N ILE A 29 5.41 -34.63 -12.33
CA ILE A 29 4.15 -33.91 -12.59
C ILE A 29 3.76 -33.04 -11.36
N GLY A 30 3.88 -33.60 -10.15
CA GLY A 30 3.62 -32.86 -8.93
C GLY A 30 4.53 -31.63 -8.76
N LEU A 31 5.83 -31.79 -9.03
CA LEU A 31 6.81 -30.70 -8.98
C LEU A 31 6.53 -29.61 -10.02
N LEU A 32 6.18 -29.99 -11.24
CA LEU A 32 5.85 -29.04 -12.30
C LEU A 32 4.57 -28.26 -11.97
N LEU A 33 3.54 -28.92 -11.43
CA LEU A 33 2.32 -28.26 -10.96
C LEU A 33 2.60 -27.29 -9.82
N LEU A 34 3.40 -27.69 -8.84
CA LEU A 34 3.78 -26.83 -7.72
C LEU A 34 4.59 -25.60 -8.20
N GLY A 35 5.53 -25.83 -9.13
CA GLY A 35 6.29 -24.75 -9.77
C GLY A 35 5.40 -23.77 -10.54
N ALA A 36 4.40 -24.28 -11.26
CA ALA A 36 3.42 -23.46 -11.98
C ALA A 36 2.56 -22.62 -11.02
N ILE A 37 2.09 -23.21 -9.92
CA ILE A 37 1.31 -22.49 -8.88
C ILE A 37 2.16 -21.39 -8.25
N VAL A 38 3.37 -21.71 -7.82
CA VAL A 38 4.27 -20.71 -7.21
C VAL A 38 4.62 -19.60 -8.19
N GLY A 39 4.90 -19.95 -9.46
CA GLY A 39 5.16 -18.99 -10.53
C GLY A 39 3.95 -18.08 -10.81
N PHE A 40 2.76 -18.65 -10.81
CA PHE A 40 1.52 -17.91 -11.00
C PHE A 40 1.24 -16.94 -9.82
N LEU A 41 1.42 -17.39 -8.58
CA LEU A 41 1.28 -16.54 -7.40
C LEU A 41 2.31 -15.40 -7.38
N TRP A 42 3.55 -15.71 -7.80
CA TRP A 42 4.59 -14.69 -7.94
C TRP A 42 4.27 -13.66 -9.03
N PHE A 43 3.76 -14.13 -10.19
CA PHE A 43 3.31 -13.27 -11.28
C PHE A 43 2.12 -12.40 -10.86
N LEU A 44 1.14 -12.97 -10.13
CA LEU A 44 0.03 -12.20 -9.55
C LEU A 44 0.54 -11.12 -8.59
N GLY A 45 1.51 -11.45 -7.75
CA GLY A 45 2.13 -10.47 -6.85
C GLY A 45 2.78 -9.31 -7.60
N LEU A 46 3.54 -9.60 -8.67
CA LEU A 46 4.14 -8.58 -9.52
C LEU A 46 3.09 -7.76 -10.28
N PHE A 47 2.04 -8.41 -10.76
CA PHE A 47 0.96 -7.72 -11.48
C PHE A 47 0.16 -6.82 -10.54
N MET A 48 -0.11 -7.27 -9.32
CA MET A 48 -0.74 -6.44 -8.29
C MET A 48 0.16 -5.25 -7.91
N GLU A 49 1.45 -5.46 -7.68
CA GLU A 49 2.39 -4.38 -7.37
C GLU A 49 2.48 -3.36 -8.51
N ALA A 50 2.55 -3.81 -9.77
CA ALA A 50 2.55 -2.93 -10.93
C ALA A 50 1.22 -2.18 -11.09
N SER A 51 0.08 -2.85 -10.86
CA SER A 51 -1.25 -2.22 -10.87
C SER A 51 -1.39 -1.17 -9.76
N PHE A 52 -0.91 -1.46 -8.56
CA PHE A 52 -0.92 -0.52 -7.45
C PHE A 52 -0.04 0.70 -7.74
N ARG A 53 1.18 0.51 -8.25
CA ARG A 53 2.08 1.62 -8.64
C ARG A 53 1.45 2.56 -9.66
N ASN A 54 0.70 2.02 -10.63
CA ASN A 54 0.05 2.82 -11.65
C ASN A 54 -1.24 3.51 -11.16
N GLN A 55 -1.79 3.10 -10.02
CA GLN A 55 -3.00 3.69 -9.44
C GLN A 55 -2.72 4.83 -8.46
N PHE A 56 -1.48 4.97 -7.97
CA PHE A 56 -1.07 6.13 -7.17
C PHE A 56 -0.53 7.20 -8.10
N PRO A 57 -1.34 8.20 -8.48
CA PRO A 57 -0.84 9.29 -9.28
C PRO A 57 0.21 10.05 -8.48
N GLU A 58 1.20 10.59 -9.21
CA GLU A 58 2.17 11.54 -8.66
C GLU A 58 1.48 12.73 -7.94
N ASP A 59 0.19 12.91 -8.19
CA ASP A 59 -0.67 13.96 -7.66
C ASP A 59 -1.49 13.56 -6.42
N PHE A 60 -0.97 12.69 -5.53
CA PHE A 60 -1.71 12.36 -4.31
C PHE A 60 -2.05 13.63 -3.49
N VAL A 61 -1.21 14.66 -3.55
CA VAL A 61 -1.43 15.98 -2.94
C VAL A 61 -2.72 16.62 -3.44
N PHE A 62 -3.04 16.45 -4.72
CA PHE A 62 -4.29 16.95 -5.29
C PHE A 62 -5.50 16.18 -4.76
N GLN A 63 -5.38 14.87 -4.60
CA GLN A 63 -6.47 14.00 -4.15
C GLN A 63 -6.86 14.28 -2.69
N ILE A 64 -5.90 14.53 -1.80
CA ILE A 64 -6.13 14.88 -0.41
C ILE A 64 -6.23 16.40 -0.18
N GLY A 65 -6.12 17.21 -1.24
CA GLY A 65 -6.07 18.66 -1.15
C GLY A 65 -7.26 19.31 -0.44
N TRP A 66 -8.43 18.67 -0.43
CA TRP A 66 -9.57 19.16 0.33
C TRP A 66 -9.40 18.97 1.84
N VAL A 67 -8.72 17.89 2.28
CA VAL A 67 -8.41 17.63 3.68
C VAL A 67 -7.30 18.56 4.17
N THR A 68 -6.25 18.72 3.38
CA THR A 68 -5.14 19.63 3.73
C THR A 68 -5.62 21.08 3.86
N ARG A 69 -6.46 21.56 2.93
CA ARG A 69 -7.07 22.90 3.02
C ARG A 69 -7.93 23.09 4.26
N TYR A 70 -8.67 22.05 4.68
CA TYR A 70 -9.42 22.11 5.92
C TYR A 70 -8.49 22.36 7.12
N PHE A 71 -7.38 21.63 7.21
CA PHE A 71 -6.41 21.82 8.29
C PHE A 71 -5.62 23.13 8.17
N GLU A 72 -5.33 23.60 6.96
CA GLU A 72 -4.76 24.93 6.73
C GLU A 72 -5.70 26.02 7.30
N GLY A 73 -7.02 25.89 7.08
CA GLY A 73 -8.04 26.77 7.66
C GLY A 73 -8.07 26.72 9.20
N LYS A 74 -7.62 25.63 9.81
CA LYS A 74 -7.46 25.47 11.27
C LYS A 74 -6.07 25.92 11.78
N GLY A 75 -5.24 26.49 10.92
CA GLY A 75 -3.92 27.03 11.29
C GLY A 75 -2.76 26.01 11.23
N PHE A 76 -3.00 24.83 10.65
CA PHE A 76 -1.92 23.88 10.37
C PHE A 76 -1.16 24.30 9.12
N GLN A 77 0.16 24.09 9.12
CA GLN A 77 1.03 24.35 7.99
C GLN A 77 1.57 23.04 7.45
N HIS A 78 1.59 22.88 6.14
CA HIS A 78 2.23 21.73 5.49
C HIS A 78 3.74 21.80 5.68
N VAL A 79 4.32 20.71 6.19
CA VAL A 79 5.76 20.62 6.48
C VAL A 79 6.47 19.72 5.47
N ALA A 80 5.92 18.54 5.21
CA ALA A 80 6.55 17.55 4.34
C ALA A 80 5.55 16.55 3.77
N ASN A 81 5.92 15.96 2.62
CA ASN A 81 5.31 14.74 2.13
C ASN A 81 6.27 13.58 2.41
N ARG A 82 5.77 12.54 3.07
CA ARG A 82 6.50 11.30 3.34
C ARG A 82 5.96 10.18 2.46
N ASN A 83 6.80 9.21 2.17
CA ASN A 83 6.40 8.02 1.42
C ASN A 83 5.77 8.32 0.03
N ALA A 84 6.09 9.45 -0.57
CA ALA A 84 5.65 9.78 -1.92
C ALA A 84 6.14 8.68 -2.89
N GLY A 85 5.20 8.14 -3.70
CA GLY A 85 5.51 7.03 -4.62
C GLY A 85 5.45 5.63 -3.98
N THR A 86 4.98 5.51 -2.74
CA THR A 86 4.64 4.22 -2.09
C THR A 86 3.13 4.00 -2.04
N ASP A 87 2.71 2.84 -1.52
CA ASP A 87 1.29 2.48 -1.39
C ASP A 87 0.53 3.32 -0.34
N ASN A 88 1.26 4.04 0.51
CA ASN A 88 0.70 4.85 1.58
C ASN A 88 1.42 6.21 1.68
N PRO A 89 1.22 7.11 0.70
CA PRO A 89 1.79 8.45 0.76
C PRO A 89 1.17 9.27 1.90
N GLU A 90 1.99 10.09 2.53
CA GLU A 90 1.60 10.87 3.71
C GLU A 90 1.91 12.36 3.51
N SER A 91 0.98 13.21 3.95
CA SER A 91 1.21 14.65 4.11
C SER A 91 1.26 14.98 5.59
N VAL A 92 2.35 15.59 6.03
CA VAL A 92 2.58 15.98 7.42
C VAL A 92 2.27 17.46 7.56
N MET A 93 1.38 17.79 8.50
CA MET A 93 0.97 19.15 8.82
C MET A 93 1.21 19.44 10.30
N VAL A 94 1.67 20.63 10.61
CA VAL A 94 2.01 21.02 11.99
C VAL A 94 1.34 22.37 12.34
N ARG A 95 0.82 22.46 13.56
CA ARG A 95 0.30 23.71 14.15
C ARG A 95 1.12 24.05 15.40
N ASN A 96 1.53 25.31 15.52
CA ASN A 96 2.27 25.85 16.67
C ASN A 96 3.58 25.09 17.01
N GLY A 97 4.13 24.32 16.06
CA GLY A 97 5.34 23.56 16.24
C GLY A 97 5.24 22.29 17.11
N THR A 98 4.09 22.01 17.68
CA THR A 98 3.86 20.89 18.61
C THR A 98 2.76 19.93 18.19
N GLU A 99 1.68 20.43 17.61
CA GLU A 99 0.57 19.60 17.17
C GLU A 99 0.84 19.07 15.75
N GLU A 100 1.05 17.79 15.62
CA GLU A 100 1.29 17.13 14.34
C GLU A 100 0.07 16.33 13.89
N ILE A 101 -0.29 16.51 12.62
CA ILE A 101 -1.31 15.72 11.92
C ILE A 101 -0.68 15.09 10.71
N ILE A 102 -0.92 13.80 10.52
CA ILE A 102 -0.51 13.04 9.35
C ILE A 102 -1.76 12.66 8.58
N VAL A 103 -1.85 13.11 7.33
CA VAL A 103 -2.90 12.72 6.39
C VAL A 103 -2.32 11.68 5.46
N ARG A 104 -2.78 10.43 5.58
CA ARG A 104 -2.32 9.29 4.81
C ARG A 104 -3.39 8.86 3.81
N LEU A 105 -3.00 8.58 2.59
CA LEU A 105 -3.84 7.96 1.59
C LEU A 105 -3.53 6.46 1.53
N ASN A 106 -4.52 5.62 1.77
CA ASN A 106 -4.36 4.17 1.72
C ASN A 106 -4.99 3.61 0.44
N ALA A 107 -4.23 2.78 -0.26
CA ALA A 107 -4.76 2.03 -1.39
C ALA A 107 -5.76 0.98 -0.92
N PRO A 108 -6.83 0.76 -1.70
CA PRO A 108 -7.71 -0.36 -1.44
C PRO A 108 -7.01 -1.69 -1.76
N LEU A 109 -7.32 -2.74 -0.99
CA LEU A 109 -6.86 -4.10 -1.27
C LEU A 109 -7.42 -4.64 -2.60
N LEU A 110 -8.58 -4.12 -3.02
CA LEU A 110 -9.21 -4.46 -4.30
C LEU A 110 -9.27 -3.21 -5.17
N SER A 111 -8.90 -3.34 -6.45
CA SER A 111 -8.84 -2.24 -7.40
C SER A 111 -10.17 -1.49 -7.64
N SER A 112 -11.29 -2.11 -7.29
CA SER A 112 -12.64 -1.50 -7.42
C SER A 112 -13.10 -0.73 -6.18
N ALA A 113 -12.38 -0.81 -5.07
CA ALA A 113 -12.73 -0.10 -3.85
C ALA A 113 -12.18 1.35 -3.88
N PRO A 114 -12.87 2.31 -3.28
CA PRO A 114 -12.35 3.68 -3.16
C PRO A 114 -11.17 3.72 -2.20
N TYR A 115 -10.27 4.66 -2.44
CA TYR A 115 -9.18 4.98 -1.51
C TYR A 115 -9.74 5.40 -0.14
N THR A 116 -8.97 5.13 0.90
CA THR A 116 -9.28 5.56 2.26
C THR A 116 -8.27 6.62 2.70
N ILE A 117 -8.77 7.71 3.25
CA ILE A 117 -7.96 8.75 3.86
C ILE A 117 -7.91 8.48 5.35
N THR A 118 -6.73 8.32 5.89
CA THR A 118 -6.48 8.19 7.33
C THR A 118 -5.88 9.49 7.84
N ILE A 119 -6.48 10.06 8.87
CA ILE A 119 -5.99 11.24 9.57
C ILE A 119 -5.53 10.80 10.94
N ILE A 120 -4.26 11.02 11.25
CA ILE A 120 -3.63 10.64 12.52
C ILE A 120 -3.24 11.90 13.24
N SER A 121 -3.72 12.10 14.46
CA SER A 121 -3.27 13.17 15.34
C SER A 121 -2.36 12.58 16.42
N SER A 122 -1.10 12.98 16.41
CA SER A 122 -0.13 12.52 17.41
C SER A 122 -0.47 13.05 18.81
N ASP A 123 -0.93 14.29 18.90
CA ASP A 123 -1.30 14.94 20.16
C ASP A 123 -2.52 14.30 20.84
N LYS A 124 -3.51 13.91 20.05
CA LYS A 124 -4.76 13.32 20.57
C LYS A 124 -4.75 11.80 20.63
N ALA A 125 -3.65 11.16 20.19
CA ALA A 125 -3.53 9.70 20.07
C ALA A 125 -4.77 9.09 19.39
N LYS A 126 -5.30 9.75 18.36
CA LYS A 126 -6.54 9.38 17.68
C LYS A 126 -6.32 9.29 16.16
N GLU A 127 -7.05 8.36 15.58
CA GLU A 127 -7.06 8.11 14.14
C GLU A 127 -8.50 8.17 13.62
N TRP A 128 -8.70 8.82 12.47
CA TRP A 128 -9.96 8.87 11.74
C TRP A 128 -9.75 8.27 10.36
N ASN A 129 -10.68 7.45 9.92
CA ASN A 129 -10.65 6.79 8.63
C ASN A 129 -11.88 7.17 7.82
N PHE A 130 -11.69 7.79 6.66
CA PHE A 130 -12.74 8.19 5.75
C PHE A 130 -12.51 7.60 4.37
N ARG A 131 -13.58 7.24 3.69
CA ARG A 131 -13.51 6.92 2.27
C ARG A 131 -13.26 8.21 1.49
N MET A 132 -12.48 8.14 0.41
CA MET A 132 -12.17 9.31 -0.42
C MET A 132 -13.41 9.91 -1.10
N ASP A 133 -14.43 9.09 -1.36
CA ASP A 133 -15.73 9.49 -1.90
C ASP A 133 -16.75 9.90 -0.83
N ALA A 134 -16.32 9.98 0.45
CA ALA A 134 -17.19 10.41 1.53
C ALA A 134 -17.63 11.88 1.36
N ASP A 135 -18.82 12.18 1.88
CA ASP A 135 -19.36 13.52 1.90
C ASP A 135 -18.46 14.43 2.76
N ARG A 136 -17.84 15.42 2.11
CA ARG A 136 -16.87 16.31 2.73
C ARG A 136 -17.44 17.10 3.91
N GLU A 137 -18.71 17.53 3.81
CA GLU A 137 -19.35 18.28 4.89
C GLU A 137 -19.52 17.44 6.16
N LYS A 138 -19.83 16.14 5.99
CA LYS A 138 -19.91 15.21 7.12
C LYS A 138 -18.54 14.98 7.75
N VAL A 139 -17.51 14.82 6.93
CA VAL A 139 -16.13 14.66 7.42
C VAL A 139 -15.69 15.91 8.19
N TYR A 140 -15.92 17.10 7.65
CA TYR A 140 -15.58 18.36 8.32
C TYR A 140 -16.31 18.51 9.66
N LYS A 141 -17.60 18.22 9.69
CA LYS A 141 -18.40 18.29 10.91
C LYS A 141 -17.91 17.31 11.98
N GLU A 142 -17.46 16.13 11.57
CA GLU A 142 -16.86 15.17 12.50
C GLU A 142 -15.52 15.68 13.03
N LEU A 143 -14.68 16.24 12.16
CA LEU A 143 -13.37 16.77 12.54
C LEU A 143 -13.49 18.03 13.40
N ASP A 144 -14.47 18.91 13.16
CA ASP A 144 -14.72 20.14 13.92
C ASP A 144 -14.97 19.89 15.41
N GLY A 145 -15.44 18.70 15.76
CA GLY A 145 -15.59 18.30 17.16
C GLY A 145 -14.27 18.07 17.89
N TYR A 146 -13.14 18.04 17.16
CA TYR A 146 -11.81 17.71 17.71
C TYR A 146 -10.75 18.79 17.47
N PHE A 147 -10.89 19.63 16.47
CA PHE A 147 -9.95 20.66 16.02
C PHE A 147 -10.64 22.03 15.96
#